data_7e49c1428240e810b9bafcebb6eec4dd
#
_entry.id   7e49c1428240e810b9bafcebb6eec4dd
#
_cell.length_a   1.000
_cell.length_b   1.000
_cell.length_c   1.000
_cell.angle_alpha   90.00
_cell.angle_beta   90.00
_cell.angle_gamma   90.00
#
_symmetry.space_group_name_H-M   'P 1'
#
loop_
_entity.id
_entity.type
_entity.pdbx_description
1 polymer ?
#
loop_
_entity_poly.entity_id
_entity_poly.type
_entity_poly.pdbx_seq_one_letter_code
_entity_poly.pdbx_strand_id
1 'polypeptide(L)'
;MISIVTGTLDRKILLPNLIKNTVDSNDKLELILVDGGSNDGTIDYIKSLNHERIKLIEVGGRSSYPHFMNLGIENSKYDWVCQWNDDVLLVNNWDDVIKELDNNYDFYLFDWKYGSESDINNSDWISGIYHENQNNKGWCVCDEYDKSGEIVMNYGIYNKKIFREIGMYRNEFKYYYADGDMTRRAHLFGYNHKTLKNIKVCSLEVEKKAIQSNDYGVYETCHQEYKNKFLNPNIEFLK
;
A
#
# COMPACT_ATOMS: atom_id res chain seq x y z
N MET A 1 -2.57 -1.25 -17.66
CA MET A 1 -3.55 -1.88 -16.75
C MET A 1 -2.86 -2.16 -15.42
N ILE A 2 -3.58 -2.03 -14.31
CA ILE A 2 -3.03 -2.13 -12.96
C ILE A 2 -3.88 -3.10 -12.13
N SER A 3 -3.22 -3.97 -11.39
CA SER A 3 -3.84 -4.82 -10.36
C SER A 3 -3.68 -4.12 -9.01
N ILE A 4 -4.78 -3.67 -8.41
CA ILE A 4 -4.78 -3.09 -7.07
C ILE A 4 -4.93 -4.22 -6.08
N VAL A 5 -4.01 -4.31 -5.13
CA VAL A 5 -3.99 -5.36 -4.10
C VAL A 5 -4.17 -4.74 -2.73
N THR A 6 -5.11 -5.25 -1.96
CA THR A 6 -5.35 -4.85 -0.58
C THR A 6 -5.84 -6.00 0.29
N GLY A 7 -5.45 -5.98 1.57
CA GLY A 7 -6.06 -6.81 2.60
C GLY A 7 -7.29 -6.12 3.19
N THR A 8 -8.23 -6.91 3.71
CA THR A 8 -9.39 -6.40 4.46
C THR A 8 -9.75 -7.35 5.60
N LEU A 9 -10.30 -6.81 6.71
CA LEU A 9 -10.79 -7.58 7.85
C LEU A 9 -11.82 -6.76 8.63
N ASP A 10 -13.08 -7.21 8.63
CA ASP A 10 -14.22 -6.55 9.30
C ASP A 10 -14.35 -5.07 8.92
N ARG A 11 -14.27 -4.77 7.62
CA ARG A 11 -14.23 -3.42 7.06
C ARG A 11 -15.28 -3.17 5.96
N LYS A 12 -16.42 -3.86 6.04
CA LYS A 12 -17.50 -3.71 5.07
C LYS A 12 -17.88 -2.26 4.78
N ILE A 13 -17.84 -1.41 5.80
CA ILE A 13 -18.22 0.01 5.69
C ILE A 13 -17.31 0.80 4.73
N LEU A 14 -16.06 0.40 4.55
CA LEU A 14 -15.09 1.10 3.68
C LEU A 14 -15.15 0.64 2.22
N LEU A 15 -15.63 -0.58 1.98
CA LEU A 15 -15.59 -1.20 0.65
C LEU A 15 -16.35 -0.42 -0.43
N PRO A 16 -17.53 0.19 -0.18
CA PRO A 16 -18.21 0.99 -1.21
C PRO A 16 -17.34 2.12 -1.74
N ASN A 17 -16.64 2.84 -0.85
CA ASN A 17 -15.76 3.93 -1.26
C ASN A 17 -14.51 3.41 -1.98
N LEU A 18 -13.90 2.34 -1.48
CA LEU A 18 -12.78 1.69 -2.16
C LEU A 18 -13.13 1.28 -3.58
N ILE A 19 -14.24 0.57 -3.78
CA ILE A 19 -14.67 0.04 -5.08
C ILE A 19 -14.97 1.20 -6.05
N LYS A 20 -15.72 2.21 -5.57
CA LYS A 20 -16.02 3.42 -6.33
C LYS A 20 -14.77 4.17 -6.75
N ASN A 21 -13.77 4.25 -5.88
CA ASN A 21 -12.51 4.97 -6.13
C ASN A 21 -11.52 4.14 -6.98
N THR A 22 -11.74 2.85 -7.14
CA THR A 22 -10.88 1.95 -7.91
C THR A 22 -11.58 1.41 -9.16
N VAL A 23 -12.08 0.20 -9.15
CA VAL A 23 -12.59 -0.49 -10.34
C VAL A 23 -13.80 0.17 -10.99
N ASP A 24 -14.66 0.85 -10.23
CA ASP A 24 -15.80 1.57 -10.81
C ASP A 24 -15.36 2.88 -11.50
N SER A 25 -14.20 3.42 -11.10
CA SER A 25 -13.70 4.67 -11.67
C SER A 25 -12.91 4.48 -12.97
N ASN A 26 -12.38 3.27 -13.24
CA ASN A 26 -11.54 3.02 -14.41
C ASN A 26 -11.57 1.56 -14.84
N ASP A 27 -11.78 1.30 -16.12
CA ASP A 27 -11.88 -0.05 -16.71
C ASP A 27 -10.53 -0.77 -16.88
N LYS A 28 -9.41 -0.05 -16.73
CA LYS A 28 -8.05 -0.61 -16.80
C LYS A 28 -7.54 -1.15 -15.46
N LEU A 29 -8.41 -1.20 -14.44
CA LEU A 29 -8.09 -1.68 -13.11
C LEU A 29 -8.76 -3.01 -12.81
N GLU A 30 -8.09 -3.86 -12.06
CA GLU A 30 -8.70 -4.92 -11.25
C GLU A 30 -8.42 -4.67 -9.78
N LEU A 31 -9.30 -5.16 -8.91
CA LEU A 31 -9.16 -5.09 -7.46
C LEU A 31 -9.09 -6.49 -6.87
N ILE A 32 -8.01 -6.78 -6.17
CA ILE A 32 -7.81 -8.04 -5.47
C ILE A 32 -7.93 -7.78 -3.99
N LEU A 33 -9.02 -8.28 -3.41
CA LEU A 33 -9.32 -8.20 -1.99
C LEU A 33 -8.94 -9.51 -1.32
N VAL A 34 -8.00 -9.44 -0.38
CA VAL A 34 -7.58 -10.58 0.42
C VAL A 34 -8.19 -10.47 1.81
N ASP A 35 -9.21 -11.28 2.08
CA ASP A 35 -10.00 -11.22 3.30
C ASP A 35 -9.42 -12.10 4.41
N GLY A 36 -9.22 -11.50 5.59
CA GLY A 36 -8.64 -12.10 6.77
C GLY A 36 -9.60 -12.89 7.64
N GLY A 37 -10.77 -13.28 7.13
CA GLY A 37 -11.80 -14.00 7.89
C GLY A 37 -12.83 -13.06 8.53
N SER A 38 -13.33 -12.10 7.75
CA SER A 38 -14.33 -11.13 8.19
C SER A 38 -15.64 -11.77 8.62
N ASN A 39 -16.24 -11.21 9.67
CA ASN A 39 -17.53 -11.66 10.24
C ASN A 39 -18.63 -10.57 10.22
N ASP A 40 -18.33 -9.40 9.70
CA ASP A 40 -19.24 -8.23 9.63
C ASP A 40 -20.11 -8.19 8.35
N GLY A 41 -20.05 -9.25 7.52
CA GLY A 41 -20.71 -9.32 6.22
C GLY A 41 -19.88 -8.73 5.06
N THR A 42 -18.59 -8.47 5.26
CA THR A 42 -17.64 -8.05 4.22
C THR A 42 -17.63 -9.03 3.05
N ILE A 43 -17.45 -10.33 3.32
CA ILE A 43 -17.39 -11.39 2.31
C ILE A 43 -18.68 -11.47 1.48
N ASP A 44 -19.82 -11.48 2.16
CA ASP A 44 -21.13 -11.55 1.49
C ASP A 44 -21.38 -10.32 0.63
N TYR A 45 -20.98 -9.14 1.12
CA TYR A 45 -21.07 -7.91 0.35
C TYR A 45 -20.26 -7.99 -0.94
N ILE A 46 -18.99 -8.39 -0.88
CA ILE A 46 -18.12 -8.50 -2.06
C ILE A 46 -18.70 -9.51 -3.06
N LYS A 47 -19.15 -10.68 -2.59
CA LYS A 47 -19.76 -11.72 -3.44
C LYS A 47 -21.06 -11.23 -4.09
N SER A 48 -21.86 -10.43 -3.39
CA SER A 48 -23.13 -9.90 -3.90
C SER A 48 -22.96 -8.92 -5.07
N LEU A 49 -21.80 -8.27 -5.18
CA LEU A 49 -21.50 -7.32 -6.25
C LEU A 49 -21.42 -8.01 -7.63
N ASN A 50 -21.04 -9.29 -7.66
CA ASN A 50 -20.82 -10.05 -8.89
C ASN A 50 -20.00 -9.28 -9.94
N HIS A 51 -18.97 -8.57 -9.50
CA HIS A 51 -18.21 -7.65 -10.31
C HIS A 51 -17.01 -8.37 -10.96
N GLU A 52 -16.94 -8.41 -12.28
CA GLU A 52 -15.96 -9.20 -13.06
C GLU A 52 -14.48 -8.82 -12.82
N ARG A 53 -14.22 -7.58 -12.38
CA ARG A 53 -12.88 -7.06 -12.11
C ARG A 53 -12.52 -7.03 -10.62
N ILE A 54 -13.37 -7.61 -9.77
CA ILE A 54 -13.07 -7.81 -8.35
C ILE A 54 -12.78 -9.30 -8.11
N LYS A 55 -11.63 -9.59 -7.55
CA LYS A 55 -11.25 -10.93 -7.11
C LYS A 55 -11.17 -10.96 -5.59
N LEU A 56 -11.98 -11.82 -4.98
CA LEU A 56 -11.92 -12.09 -3.54
C LEU A 56 -11.07 -13.34 -3.28
N ILE A 57 -10.15 -13.23 -2.32
CA ILE A 57 -9.36 -14.34 -1.79
C ILE A 57 -9.66 -14.46 -0.30
N GLU A 58 -10.30 -15.54 0.10
CA GLU A 58 -10.67 -15.81 1.50
C GLU A 58 -9.56 -16.62 2.18
N VAL A 59 -8.87 -16.02 3.15
CA VAL A 59 -7.79 -16.69 3.92
C VAL A 59 -8.37 -17.47 5.10
N GLY A 60 -9.56 -17.09 5.56
CA GLY A 60 -10.26 -17.78 6.65
C GLY A 60 -9.74 -17.47 8.05
N GLY A 61 -8.81 -16.56 8.20
CA GLY A 61 -8.29 -16.13 9.48
C GLY A 61 -7.35 -14.94 9.37
N ARG A 62 -7.20 -14.20 10.47
CA ARG A 62 -6.28 -13.06 10.55
C ARG A 62 -4.84 -13.51 10.23
N SER A 63 -4.19 -12.80 9.32
CA SER A 63 -2.81 -13.04 8.93
C SER A 63 -2.00 -11.75 8.90
N SER A 64 -0.73 -11.83 8.49
CA SER A 64 0.15 -10.67 8.38
C SER A 64 -0.11 -9.87 7.10
N TYR A 65 0.26 -8.58 7.13
CA TYR A 65 0.23 -7.73 5.94
C TYR A 65 1.03 -8.31 4.75
N PRO A 66 2.29 -8.77 4.94
CA PRO A 66 3.05 -9.44 3.87
C PRO A 66 2.32 -10.64 3.27
N HIS A 67 1.67 -11.46 4.08
CA HIS A 67 0.94 -12.62 3.58
C HIS A 67 -0.21 -12.22 2.65
N PHE A 68 -0.99 -11.22 3.05
CA PHE A 68 -2.08 -10.70 2.21
C PHE A 68 -1.57 -10.11 0.90
N MET A 69 -0.51 -9.30 0.98
CA MET A 69 0.08 -8.69 -0.21
C MET A 69 0.64 -9.75 -1.16
N ASN A 70 1.35 -10.74 -0.63
CA ASN A 70 1.93 -11.81 -1.44
C ASN A 70 0.85 -12.61 -2.17
N LEU A 71 -0.21 -13.03 -1.47
CA LEU A 71 -1.35 -13.71 -2.10
C LEU A 71 -2.01 -12.85 -3.19
N GLY A 72 -2.20 -11.57 -2.93
CA GLY A 72 -2.78 -10.66 -3.91
C GLY A 72 -1.89 -10.49 -5.13
N ILE A 73 -0.58 -10.32 -4.96
CA ILE A 73 0.41 -10.18 -6.04
C ILE A 73 0.47 -11.45 -6.90
N GLU A 74 0.50 -12.63 -6.28
CA GLU A 74 0.51 -13.92 -6.98
C GLU A 74 -0.75 -14.08 -7.85
N ASN A 75 -1.87 -13.59 -7.37
CA ASN A 75 -3.17 -13.69 -8.03
C ASN A 75 -3.50 -12.51 -8.96
N SER A 76 -2.61 -11.54 -9.09
CA SER A 76 -2.79 -10.39 -9.97
C SER A 76 -2.62 -10.77 -11.44
N LYS A 77 -3.45 -10.18 -12.31
CA LYS A 77 -3.46 -10.43 -13.75
C LYS A 77 -2.45 -9.57 -14.51
N TYR A 78 -2.28 -8.32 -14.06
CA TYR A 78 -1.49 -7.34 -14.81
C TYR A 78 -0.03 -7.27 -14.33
N ASP A 79 0.84 -6.72 -15.18
CA ASP A 79 2.27 -6.56 -14.87
C ASP A 79 2.53 -5.43 -13.87
N TRP A 80 1.64 -4.46 -13.78
CA TRP A 80 1.70 -3.40 -12.78
C TRP A 80 0.80 -3.75 -11.61
N VAL A 81 1.39 -3.81 -10.43
CA VAL A 81 0.69 -4.08 -9.16
C VAL A 81 0.77 -2.85 -8.27
N CYS A 82 -0.39 -2.37 -7.85
CA CYS A 82 -0.51 -1.28 -6.90
C CYS A 82 -0.77 -1.84 -5.50
N GLN A 83 0.14 -1.52 -4.58
CA GLN A 83 -0.06 -1.74 -3.16
C GLN A 83 -1.08 -0.73 -2.63
N TRP A 84 -2.11 -1.22 -1.95
CA TRP A 84 -3.21 -0.38 -1.47
C TRP A 84 -3.72 -0.84 -0.12
N ASN A 85 -4.49 0.00 0.56
CA ASN A 85 -5.24 -0.35 1.76
C ASN A 85 -6.73 -0.05 1.56
N ASP A 86 -7.59 -0.70 2.32
CA ASP A 86 -9.04 -0.55 2.22
C ASP A 86 -9.57 0.80 2.75
N ASP A 87 -8.72 1.55 3.47
CA ASP A 87 -8.98 2.90 3.98
C ASP A 87 -8.24 4.00 3.18
N VAL A 88 -7.88 3.73 1.94
CA VAL A 88 -7.12 4.65 1.11
C VAL A 88 -7.90 5.07 -0.13
N LEU A 89 -7.84 6.36 -0.44
CA LEU A 89 -8.47 6.93 -1.62
C LEU A 89 -7.44 7.68 -2.48
N LEU A 90 -7.52 7.48 -3.79
CA LEU A 90 -6.86 8.32 -4.78
C LEU A 90 -7.64 9.64 -4.88
N VAL A 91 -6.98 10.76 -4.68
CA VAL A 91 -7.60 12.09 -4.77
C VAL A 91 -7.78 12.53 -6.23
N ASN A 92 -6.83 12.16 -7.06
CA ASN A 92 -6.87 12.38 -8.50
C ASN A 92 -7.70 11.28 -9.20
N ASN A 93 -7.49 11.07 -10.48
CA ASN A 93 -8.09 9.96 -11.22
C ASN A 93 -7.03 8.96 -11.69
N TRP A 94 -7.45 7.72 -11.94
CA TRP A 94 -6.54 6.65 -12.37
C TRP A 94 -6.02 6.84 -13.80
N ASP A 95 -6.71 7.61 -14.65
CA ASP A 95 -6.16 7.90 -15.98
C ASP A 95 -4.90 8.73 -15.91
N ASP A 96 -4.80 9.65 -14.94
CA ASP A 96 -3.57 10.42 -14.73
C ASP A 96 -2.44 9.52 -14.21
N VAL A 97 -2.74 8.59 -13.31
CA VAL A 97 -1.78 7.57 -12.86
C VAL A 97 -1.28 6.75 -14.05
N ILE A 98 -2.20 6.22 -14.86
CA ILE A 98 -1.87 5.34 -15.99
C ILE A 98 -1.03 6.06 -17.04
N LYS A 99 -1.26 7.35 -17.29
CA LYS A 99 -0.45 8.17 -18.21
C LYS A 99 1.00 8.33 -17.76
N GLU A 100 1.23 8.33 -16.44
CA GLU A 100 2.56 8.47 -15.86
C GLU A 100 3.37 7.16 -15.91
N LEU A 101 2.71 5.99 -16.07
CA LEU A 101 3.39 4.71 -16.16
C LEU A 101 4.06 4.56 -17.53
N ASP A 102 5.36 4.64 -17.54
CA ASP A 102 6.20 4.38 -18.70
C ASP A 102 7.21 3.25 -18.43
N ASN A 103 7.94 2.82 -19.43
CA ASN A 103 8.92 1.75 -19.28
C ASN A 103 10.30 2.24 -18.80
N ASN A 104 10.44 3.52 -18.44
CA ASN A 104 11.71 4.09 -17.98
C ASN A 104 11.92 3.86 -16.47
N TYR A 105 10.83 3.54 -15.75
CA TYR A 105 10.87 3.31 -14.32
C TYR A 105 10.29 1.93 -13.99
N ASP A 106 10.80 1.36 -12.92
CA ASP A 106 10.43 0.02 -12.46
C ASP A 106 9.35 0.05 -11.40
N PHE A 107 9.26 1.16 -10.68
CA PHE A 107 8.19 1.40 -9.72
C PHE A 107 7.91 2.90 -9.53
N TYR A 108 6.71 3.19 -9.02
CA TYR A 108 6.19 4.54 -8.81
C TYR A 108 5.68 4.67 -7.40
N LEU A 109 5.94 5.81 -6.76
CA LEU A 109 5.50 6.13 -5.41
C LEU A 109 4.52 7.30 -5.43
N PHE A 110 3.52 7.25 -4.56
CA PHE A 110 2.54 8.32 -4.41
C PHE A 110 2.94 9.28 -3.29
N ASP A 111 2.61 10.54 -3.46
CA ASP A 111 2.47 11.44 -2.32
C ASP A 111 1.20 11.07 -1.55
N TRP A 112 1.28 11.03 -0.23
CA TRP A 112 0.15 10.60 0.60
C TRP A 112 0.02 11.44 1.88
N LYS A 113 -1.15 11.42 2.48
CA LYS A 113 -1.40 11.98 3.81
C LYS A 113 -2.45 11.19 4.59
N TYR A 114 -2.52 11.46 5.88
CA TYR A 114 -3.68 11.11 6.70
C TYR A 114 -4.72 12.22 6.64
N GLY A 115 -6.00 11.85 6.67
CA GLY A 115 -7.09 12.81 6.70
C GLY A 115 -8.46 12.15 6.71
N SER A 116 -9.48 12.99 6.77
CA SER A 116 -10.88 12.59 6.62
C SER A 116 -11.33 12.78 5.17
N GLU A 117 -12.53 12.25 4.83
CA GLU A 117 -13.13 12.51 3.50
C GLU A 117 -13.33 14.00 3.22
N SER A 118 -13.61 14.81 4.23
CA SER A 118 -13.72 16.26 4.10
C SER A 118 -12.41 16.93 3.72
N ASP A 119 -11.28 16.34 4.10
CA ASP A 119 -9.96 16.88 3.78
C ASP A 119 -9.57 16.62 2.32
N ILE A 120 -10.22 15.69 1.62
CA ILE A 120 -9.96 15.41 0.21
C ILE A 120 -10.25 16.65 -0.68
N ASN A 121 -11.26 17.41 -0.33
CA ASN A 121 -11.68 18.61 -1.06
C ASN A 121 -11.05 19.90 -0.53
N ASN A 122 -10.21 19.82 0.49
CA ASN A 122 -9.57 20.99 1.09
C ASN A 122 -8.32 21.38 0.28
N SER A 123 -8.23 22.63 -0.15
CA SER A 123 -7.09 23.17 -0.91
C SER A 123 -5.82 23.35 -0.08
N ASP A 124 -5.91 23.29 1.25
CA ASP A 124 -4.80 23.56 2.17
C ASP A 124 -3.84 22.34 2.34
N TRP A 125 -3.88 21.42 1.41
CA TRP A 125 -2.99 20.27 1.40
C TRP A 125 -1.58 20.73 1.04
N ILE A 126 -0.70 20.60 2.01
CA ILE A 126 0.72 20.95 1.84
C ILE A 126 1.48 19.72 1.41
N SER A 127 2.08 19.77 0.23
CA SER A 127 3.07 18.81 -0.19
C SER A 127 4.33 19.01 0.66
N GLY A 128 4.81 17.97 1.31
CA GLY A 128 6.00 18.04 2.16
C GLY A 128 6.59 16.67 2.46
N ILE A 129 7.85 16.68 2.83
CA ILE A 129 8.56 15.53 3.35
C ILE A 129 7.96 15.18 4.71
N TYR A 130 7.62 13.91 4.91
CA TYR A 130 7.22 13.45 6.23
C TYR A 130 8.44 13.47 7.17
N HIS A 131 8.35 14.29 8.21
CA HIS A 131 9.26 14.26 9.33
C HIS A 131 8.48 13.84 10.57
N GLU A 132 8.98 12.88 11.33
CA GLU A 132 8.38 12.37 12.58
C GLU A 132 7.95 13.46 13.58
N ASN A 133 8.57 14.64 13.50
CA ASN A 133 8.36 15.76 14.41
C ASN A 133 7.39 16.84 13.92
N GLN A 134 6.76 16.66 12.77
CA GLN A 134 5.75 17.59 12.31
C GLN A 134 4.37 17.02 12.62
N ASN A 135 3.53 17.80 13.29
CA ASN A 135 2.13 17.48 13.57
C ASN A 135 1.36 17.23 12.27
N ASN A 136 1.52 16.14 11.75
CA ASN A 136 0.96 15.16 10.85
C ASN A 136 -0.26 15.53 9.98
N LYS A 137 -0.37 16.74 9.50
CA LYS A 137 -1.32 17.09 8.44
C LYS A 137 -0.57 17.63 7.23
N GLY A 138 0.14 16.75 6.55
CA GLY A 138 0.89 17.11 5.35
C GLY A 138 1.02 15.92 4.41
N TRP A 139 1.36 16.20 3.16
CA TRP A 139 1.70 15.18 2.19
C TRP A 139 3.06 14.57 2.53
N CYS A 140 3.18 13.25 2.42
CA CYS A 140 4.46 12.56 2.53
C CYS A 140 5.04 12.36 1.14
N VAL A 141 6.31 12.69 0.98
CA VAL A 141 7.08 12.35 -0.21
C VAL A 141 7.70 10.98 0.03
N CYS A 142 7.28 10.01 -0.75
CA CYS A 142 7.56 8.60 -0.49
C CYS A 142 8.93 8.12 -0.97
N ASP A 143 9.71 8.95 -1.63
CA ASP A 143 11.01 8.60 -2.22
C ASP A 143 12.21 9.11 -1.43
N GLU A 144 11.98 9.85 -0.35
CA GLU A 144 13.07 10.41 0.44
C GLU A 144 13.36 9.59 1.69
N TYR A 145 14.63 9.53 2.04
CA TYR A 145 15.06 9.00 3.32
C TYR A 145 14.78 10.05 4.40
N ASP A 146 14.27 9.62 5.53
CA ASP A 146 14.23 10.47 6.70
C ASP A 146 15.65 10.76 7.22
N LYS A 147 15.77 11.59 8.26
CA LYS A 147 17.07 11.92 8.87
C LYS A 147 17.79 10.74 9.51
N SER A 148 17.09 9.63 9.76
CA SER A 148 17.66 8.38 10.26
C SER A 148 18.11 7.45 9.14
N GLY A 149 17.86 7.80 7.88
CA GLY A 149 18.16 6.98 6.71
C GLY A 149 17.08 5.96 6.38
N GLU A 150 15.89 6.08 6.96
CA GLU A 150 14.73 5.26 6.64
C GLU A 150 13.98 5.81 5.42
N ILE A 151 13.49 4.93 4.55
CA ILE A 151 12.58 5.32 3.47
C ILE A 151 11.18 5.39 4.02
N VAL A 152 10.57 6.56 3.96
CA VAL A 152 9.17 6.74 4.30
C VAL A 152 8.32 6.43 3.09
N MET A 153 7.73 5.26 3.09
CA MET A 153 6.91 4.79 1.98
C MET A 153 5.71 4.00 2.46
N ASN A 154 4.57 4.25 1.83
CA ASN A 154 3.36 3.50 2.13
C ASN A 154 2.61 2.98 0.90
N TYR A 155 2.59 3.72 -0.21
CA TYR A 155 1.78 3.35 -1.36
C TYR A 155 2.62 3.45 -2.63
N GLY A 156 2.55 2.41 -3.45
CA GLY A 156 3.34 2.38 -4.68
C GLY A 156 2.76 1.44 -5.73
N ILE A 157 3.22 1.64 -6.96
CA ILE A 157 2.94 0.77 -8.09
C ILE A 157 4.25 0.15 -8.53
N TYR A 158 4.31 -1.16 -8.53
CA TYR A 158 5.51 -1.93 -8.87
C TYR A 158 5.30 -2.77 -10.12
N ASN A 159 6.31 -2.85 -10.97
CA ASN A 159 6.34 -3.88 -11.99
C ASN A 159 6.54 -5.25 -11.33
N LYS A 160 5.72 -6.24 -11.69
CA LYS A 160 5.78 -7.60 -11.12
C LYS A 160 7.13 -8.29 -11.27
N LYS A 161 7.96 -7.89 -12.23
CA LYS A 161 9.32 -8.41 -12.38
C LYS A 161 10.12 -8.23 -11.09
N ILE A 162 9.93 -7.11 -10.36
CA ILE A 162 10.64 -6.83 -9.11
C ILE A 162 10.41 -7.97 -8.12
N PHE A 163 9.14 -8.34 -7.90
CA PHE A 163 8.80 -9.42 -6.96
C PHE A 163 9.38 -10.79 -7.37
N ARG A 164 9.52 -11.03 -8.67
CA ARG A 164 10.12 -12.26 -9.18
C ARG A 164 11.64 -12.30 -8.99
N GLU A 165 12.30 -11.16 -9.06
CA GLU A 165 13.76 -11.05 -9.05
C GLU A 165 14.34 -10.86 -7.65
N ILE A 166 13.69 -10.02 -6.81
CA ILE A 166 14.17 -9.73 -5.46
C ILE A 166 13.35 -10.40 -4.35
N GLY A 167 12.33 -11.16 -4.73
CA GLY A 167 11.43 -11.84 -3.81
C GLY A 167 10.26 -10.99 -3.35
N MET A 168 9.28 -11.65 -2.77
CA MET A 168 8.03 -11.09 -2.29
C MET A 168 8.22 -10.29 -1.00
N TYR A 169 7.12 -9.74 -0.45
CA TYR A 169 7.13 -9.14 0.89
C TYR A 169 7.58 -10.17 1.92
N ARG A 170 8.44 -9.77 2.84
CA ARG A 170 9.00 -10.65 3.86
C ARG A 170 8.05 -10.84 5.03
N ASN A 171 7.78 -12.09 5.38
CA ASN A 171 6.84 -12.45 6.45
C ASN A 171 7.33 -12.12 7.85
N GLU A 172 8.60 -11.79 8.03
CA GLU A 172 9.17 -11.32 9.31
C GLU A 172 8.56 -9.99 9.74
N PHE A 173 8.20 -9.12 8.78
CA PHE A 173 7.50 -7.88 9.05
C PHE A 173 5.99 -8.14 9.09
N LYS A 174 5.46 -8.44 10.25
CA LYS A 174 4.05 -8.86 10.37
C LYS A 174 3.05 -7.82 9.88
N TYR A 175 3.27 -6.52 10.20
CA TYR A 175 2.35 -5.44 9.86
C TYR A 175 3.04 -4.17 9.41
N TYR A 176 4.14 -3.78 10.06
CA TYR A 176 4.85 -2.52 9.82
C TYR A 176 6.16 -2.78 9.08
N TYR A 177 6.62 -1.78 8.35
CA TYR A 177 7.89 -1.76 7.62
C TYR A 177 8.02 -2.73 6.43
N ALA A 178 7.02 -3.54 6.14
CA ALA A 178 7.08 -4.48 5.02
C ALA A 178 7.14 -3.76 3.66
N ASP A 179 6.40 -2.67 3.54
CA ASP A 179 6.41 -1.75 2.40
C ASP A 179 7.75 -1.03 2.26
N GLY A 180 8.27 -0.48 3.35
CA GLY A 180 9.60 0.12 3.40
C GLY A 180 10.71 -0.87 3.03
N ASP A 181 10.65 -2.11 3.55
CA ASP A 181 11.56 -3.20 3.17
C ASP A 181 11.54 -3.47 1.67
N MET A 182 10.36 -3.60 1.08
CA MET A 182 10.20 -3.86 -0.34
C MET A 182 10.82 -2.74 -1.18
N THR A 183 10.51 -1.49 -0.87
CA THR A 183 11.05 -0.34 -1.61
C THR A 183 12.56 -0.26 -1.48
N ARG A 184 13.07 -0.42 -0.25
CA ARG A 184 14.51 -0.37 -0.03
C ARG A 184 15.23 -1.49 -0.77
N ARG A 185 14.71 -2.71 -0.76
CA ARG A 185 15.30 -3.81 -1.57
C ARG A 185 15.29 -3.46 -3.05
N ALA A 186 14.19 -2.93 -3.59
CA ALA A 186 14.13 -2.50 -4.97
C ALA A 186 15.24 -1.49 -5.29
N HIS A 187 15.43 -0.47 -4.46
CA HIS A 187 16.52 0.50 -4.62
C HIS A 187 17.91 -0.14 -4.57
N LEU A 188 18.14 -1.01 -3.60
CA LEU A 188 19.45 -1.65 -3.43
C LEU A 188 19.80 -2.61 -4.57
N PHE A 189 18.81 -3.18 -5.24
CA PHE A 189 18.97 -3.96 -6.45
C PHE A 189 19.09 -3.11 -7.73
N GLY A 190 19.05 -1.79 -7.61
CA GLY A 190 19.28 -0.86 -8.72
C GLY A 190 18.04 -0.57 -9.56
N TYR A 191 16.84 -0.87 -9.08
CA TYR A 191 15.61 -0.50 -9.77
C TYR A 191 15.36 1.00 -9.66
N ASN A 192 14.93 1.58 -10.79
CA ASN A 192 14.63 3.00 -10.88
C ASN A 192 13.19 3.29 -10.48
N HIS A 193 12.98 4.40 -9.78
CA HIS A 193 11.65 4.84 -9.40
C HIS A 193 11.35 6.27 -9.83
N LYS A 194 10.06 6.61 -9.82
CA LYS A 194 9.55 7.96 -10.00
C LYS A 194 8.49 8.25 -8.95
N THR A 195 8.61 9.39 -8.27
CA THR A 195 7.54 9.90 -7.40
C THR A 195 6.52 10.65 -8.23
N LEU A 196 5.26 10.29 -8.05
CA LEU A 196 4.10 10.91 -8.72
C LEU A 196 3.63 12.13 -7.93
N LYS A 197 4.45 13.18 -7.89
CA LYS A 197 4.26 14.39 -7.04
C LYS A 197 2.93 15.13 -7.21
N ASN A 198 2.29 14.95 -8.37
CA ASN A 198 1.00 15.58 -8.68
C ASN A 198 -0.19 14.63 -8.46
N ILE A 199 0.07 13.40 -8.07
CA ILE A 199 -0.94 12.38 -7.84
C ILE A 199 -0.94 12.02 -6.37
N LYS A 200 -2.06 12.28 -5.73
CA LYS A 200 -2.17 12.35 -4.28
C LYS A 200 -3.08 11.27 -3.73
N VAL A 201 -2.67 10.68 -2.63
CA VAL A 201 -3.35 9.60 -1.95
C VAL A 201 -3.71 10.00 -0.52
N CYS A 202 -4.95 9.76 -0.12
CA CYS A 202 -5.43 10.00 1.24
C CYS A 202 -5.66 8.69 1.98
N SER A 203 -4.94 8.48 3.08
CA SER A 203 -5.25 7.44 4.04
C SER A 203 -6.27 7.98 5.03
N LEU A 204 -7.48 7.41 5.02
CA LEU A 204 -8.59 7.91 5.84
C LEU A 204 -8.35 7.66 7.32
N GLU A 205 -8.69 8.64 8.14
CA GLU A 205 -8.84 8.44 9.57
C GLU A 205 -10.16 7.70 9.83
N VAL A 206 -10.08 6.41 10.12
CA VAL A 206 -11.26 5.61 10.46
C VAL A 206 -11.27 5.31 11.95
N GLU A 207 -12.44 5.51 12.61
CA GLU A 207 -12.60 5.32 14.05
C GLU A 207 -12.27 3.89 14.52
N LYS A 208 -12.50 2.89 13.66
CA LYS A 208 -12.11 1.50 13.89
C LYS A 208 -10.90 1.13 13.05
N LYS A 209 -9.73 1.45 13.53
CA LYS A 209 -8.52 0.80 13.05
C LYS A 209 -8.55 -0.64 13.54
N ALA A 210 -8.92 -1.58 12.68
CA ALA A 210 -9.23 -2.97 13.04
C ALA A 210 -8.07 -3.70 13.76
N ILE A 211 -6.89 -3.12 13.82
CA ILE A 211 -5.68 -3.85 14.22
C ILE A 211 -4.76 -3.05 15.15
N GLN A 212 -4.80 -1.73 15.13
CA GLN A 212 -3.77 -0.91 15.77
C GLN A 212 -3.82 -0.84 17.30
N SER A 213 -4.93 -1.16 17.91
CA SER A 213 -5.12 -0.87 19.34
C SER A 213 -4.32 -1.76 20.30
N ASN A 214 -3.79 -2.89 19.84
CA ASN A 214 -3.15 -3.86 20.75
C ASN A 214 -1.72 -4.29 20.33
N ASP A 215 -1.14 -3.69 19.28
CA ASP A 215 0.08 -4.22 18.68
C ASP A 215 1.31 -3.30 18.79
N TYR A 216 1.39 -2.48 19.88
CA TYR A 216 2.58 -1.68 20.14
C TYR A 216 3.84 -2.57 20.21
N GLY A 217 3.71 -3.76 20.80
CA GLY A 217 4.80 -4.74 20.83
C GLY A 217 5.18 -5.29 19.45
N VAL A 218 4.23 -5.40 18.53
CA VAL A 218 4.52 -5.80 17.14
C VAL A 218 5.20 -4.67 16.38
N TYR A 219 4.78 -3.42 16.60
CA TYR A 219 5.45 -2.25 16.03
C TYR A 219 6.91 -2.18 16.48
N GLU A 220 7.18 -2.28 17.78
CA GLU A 220 8.54 -2.26 18.33
C GLU A 220 9.40 -3.41 17.77
N THR A 221 8.85 -4.62 17.66
CA THR A 221 9.55 -5.76 17.09
C THR A 221 9.89 -5.50 15.62
N CYS A 222 8.93 -5.08 14.83
CA CYS A 222 9.13 -4.76 13.41
C CYS A 222 10.14 -3.62 13.24
N HIS A 223 10.05 -2.57 14.06
CA HIS A 223 10.97 -1.44 14.04
C HIS A 223 12.41 -1.87 14.38
N GLN A 224 12.58 -2.71 15.40
CA GLN A 224 13.89 -3.22 15.77
C GLN A 224 14.47 -4.14 14.69
N GLU A 225 13.65 -5.01 14.10
CA GLU A 225 14.06 -5.86 12.98
C GLU A 225 14.45 -5.04 11.76
N TYR A 226 13.68 -4.02 11.43
CA TYR A 226 13.99 -3.08 10.36
C TYR A 226 15.35 -2.40 10.61
N LYS A 227 15.56 -1.82 11.79
CA LYS A 227 16.83 -1.20 12.17
C LYS A 227 17.99 -2.17 12.09
N ASN A 228 17.85 -3.36 12.62
CA ASN A 228 18.90 -4.37 12.60
C ASN A 228 19.27 -4.81 11.17
N LYS A 229 18.29 -4.90 10.28
CA LYS A 229 18.51 -5.34 8.89
C LYS A 229 19.03 -4.23 7.99
N PHE A 230 18.58 -2.98 8.16
CA PHE A 230 18.82 -1.92 7.20
C PHE A 230 19.80 -0.84 7.65
N LEU A 231 19.97 -0.63 8.93
CA LEU A 231 20.99 0.27 9.44
C LEU A 231 22.36 -0.43 9.60
N ASN A 232 22.36 -1.76 9.51
CA ASN A 232 23.60 -2.53 9.48
C ASN A 232 23.97 -2.84 8.02
N PRO A 233 25.07 -2.29 7.48
CA PRO A 233 25.35 -2.28 6.04
C PRO A 233 25.76 -3.64 5.42
N ASN A 234 25.59 -4.75 6.09
CA ASN A 234 25.91 -6.06 5.57
C ASN A 234 24.89 -6.49 4.51
N ILE A 235 25.23 -6.25 3.25
CA ILE A 235 24.50 -6.57 2.01
C ILE A 235 24.14 -8.07 1.87
N GLU A 236 24.68 -8.96 2.69
CA GLU A 236 24.40 -10.41 2.65
C GLU A 236 22.93 -10.78 2.90
N PHE A 237 22.13 -9.87 3.44
CA PHE A 237 20.70 -10.09 3.67
C PHE A 237 19.80 -9.84 2.45
N LEU A 238 20.35 -9.48 1.32
CA LEU A 238 19.61 -9.16 0.10
C LEU A 238 19.47 -10.33 -0.87
N LYS A 239 20.05 -11.47 -0.52
CA LYS A 239 20.00 -12.69 -1.35
C LYS A 239 19.02 -13.70 -0.82
#